data_8a8fd8b3c8da51c40b568c81fc0ce0b3
#
_entry.id   8a8fd8b3c8da51c40b568c81fc0ce0b3
#
_cell.length_a   1.000
_cell.length_b   1.000
_cell.length_c   1.000
_cell.angle_alpha   90.00
_cell.angle_beta   90.00
_cell.angle_gamma   90.00
#
_symmetry.space_group_name_H-M   'P 1'
#
loop_
_entity.id
_entity.type
_entity.pdbx_description
1 polymer ?
#
loop_
_entity_poly.entity_id
_entity_poly.type
_entity_poly.pdbx_seq_one_letter_code
_entity_poly.pdbx_strand_id
1 'polypeptide(L)'
;MFEYLLDNGMTKDEYGFFLHNRLKQHCILGNDYYVTNEHRVFEDGRTTASGEVFGYTEITRQYYNRYKLPVMHTETNLVEGPVGDEAVQWLWKEWANVLRLRNVGIPTVGFTWYSLTDQVDWDTALREQNGHVNALGLFDLNRNIRNVGLAYKKLIRDWREVLPASSLCLVVPIVPPSHYELASAREQEEEAKRRLLEEEIDFESGNGA
;
A
#
# COMPACT_ATOMS: atom_id res chain seq x y z
N MET A 1 -7.94 18.48 -22.72
CA MET A 1 -8.58 17.89 -21.50
C MET A 1 -9.94 18.55 -21.23
N PHE A 2 -10.03 19.88 -21.11
CA PHE A 2 -11.31 20.58 -20.82
C PHE A 2 -12.39 20.27 -21.87
N GLU A 3 -12.14 20.52 -23.15
CA GLU A 3 -13.08 20.22 -24.23
C GLU A 3 -13.49 18.75 -24.23
N TYR A 4 -12.53 17.84 -24.11
CA TYR A 4 -12.80 16.40 -24.04
C TYR A 4 -13.79 16.04 -22.91
N LEU A 5 -13.64 16.64 -21.73
CA LEU A 5 -14.52 16.35 -20.60
C LEU A 5 -15.94 16.88 -20.85
N LEU A 6 -16.07 18.08 -21.44
CA LEU A 6 -17.38 18.64 -21.79
C LEU A 6 -18.08 17.84 -22.89
N ASP A 7 -17.34 17.41 -23.91
CA ASP A 7 -17.87 16.60 -25.00
C ASP A 7 -18.34 15.20 -24.52
N ASN A 8 -17.78 14.73 -23.39
CA ASN A 8 -18.17 13.47 -22.74
C ASN A 8 -19.15 13.67 -21.55
N GLY A 9 -19.83 14.81 -21.49
CA GLY A 9 -20.98 15.02 -20.63
C GLY A 9 -20.71 15.73 -19.30
N MET A 10 -19.45 16.13 -19.02
CA MET A 10 -19.17 16.96 -17.85
C MET A 10 -19.72 18.37 -18.06
N THR A 11 -20.39 18.90 -17.08
CA THR A 11 -20.87 20.30 -17.10
C THR A 11 -19.74 21.27 -16.75
N LYS A 12 -19.91 22.56 -17.13
CA LYS A 12 -18.96 23.61 -16.73
C LYS A 12 -18.88 23.80 -15.22
N ASP A 13 -20.00 23.61 -14.54
CA ASP A 13 -20.07 23.76 -13.08
C ASP A 13 -19.31 22.62 -12.37
N GLU A 14 -19.47 21.38 -12.83
CA GLU A 14 -18.68 20.24 -12.34
C GLU A 14 -17.18 20.44 -12.58
N TYR A 15 -16.79 20.88 -13.77
CA TYR A 15 -15.40 21.21 -14.04
C TYR A 15 -14.89 22.32 -13.14
N GLY A 16 -15.68 23.37 -12.95
CA GLY A 16 -15.40 24.49 -12.03
C GLY A 16 -15.23 24.02 -10.59
N PHE A 17 -16.05 23.07 -10.14
CA PHE A 17 -15.93 22.48 -8.81
C PHE A 17 -14.53 21.88 -8.60
N PHE A 18 -14.04 21.06 -9.54
CA PHE A 18 -12.71 20.44 -9.41
C PHE A 18 -11.57 21.46 -9.51
N LEU A 19 -11.73 22.54 -10.28
CA LEU A 19 -10.72 23.60 -10.38
C LEU A 19 -10.59 24.43 -9.09
N HIS A 20 -11.73 24.75 -8.44
CA HIS A 20 -11.76 25.64 -7.30
C HIS A 20 -11.54 24.91 -5.96
N ASN A 21 -11.88 23.63 -5.90
CA ASN A 21 -11.67 22.83 -4.70
C ASN A 21 -10.27 22.22 -4.71
N ARG A 22 -9.49 22.54 -3.69
CA ARG A 22 -8.13 22.00 -3.51
C ARG A 22 -8.17 20.57 -2.98
N LEU A 23 -8.81 19.65 -3.72
CA LEU A 23 -8.98 18.25 -3.32
C LEU A 23 -7.65 17.49 -3.25
N LYS A 24 -6.62 17.99 -3.94
CA LYS A 24 -5.30 17.36 -4.00
C LYS A 24 -4.71 17.09 -2.62
N GLN A 25 -4.93 17.95 -1.65
CA GLN A 25 -4.43 17.79 -0.27
C GLN A 25 -5.02 16.56 0.45
N HIS A 26 -6.14 16.03 -0.06
CA HIS A 26 -6.82 14.86 0.49
C HIS A 26 -6.62 13.60 -0.37
N CYS A 27 -5.72 13.65 -1.34
CA CYS A 27 -5.49 12.57 -2.29
C CYS A 27 -4.18 11.83 -2.01
N ILE A 28 -4.20 10.54 -2.24
CA ILE A 28 -3.03 9.67 -2.34
C ILE A 28 -3.00 9.12 -3.75
N LEU A 29 -1.83 9.05 -4.36
CA LEU A 29 -1.65 8.42 -5.67
C LEU A 29 -1.54 6.91 -5.48
N GLY A 30 -2.51 6.16 -6.01
CA GLY A 30 -2.46 4.70 -6.05
C GLY A 30 -1.83 4.20 -7.34
N ASN A 31 -0.90 3.27 -7.22
CA ASN A 31 -0.35 2.49 -8.33
C ASN A 31 -0.53 1.01 -8.03
N ASP A 32 -1.11 0.28 -8.95
CA ASP A 32 -1.02 -1.17 -9.01
C ASP A 32 0.15 -1.61 -9.89
N TYR A 33 0.64 -2.80 -9.66
CA TYR A 33 1.70 -3.37 -10.51
C TYR A 33 1.69 -4.90 -10.44
N TYR A 34 1.76 -5.53 -11.61
CA TYR A 34 1.66 -6.98 -11.76
C TYR A 34 2.79 -7.55 -12.61
N VAL A 35 2.99 -8.83 -12.55
CA VAL A 35 3.97 -9.56 -13.37
C VAL A 35 3.78 -9.31 -14.87
N THR A 36 2.58 -8.96 -15.29
CA THR A 36 2.20 -8.66 -16.67
C THR A 36 2.43 -7.19 -17.08
N ASN A 37 2.92 -6.33 -16.18
CA ASN A 37 3.20 -4.93 -16.54
C ASN A 37 4.52 -4.74 -17.28
N GLU A 38 5.46 -5.69 -17.13
CA GLU A 38 6.72 -5.68 -17.87
C GLU A 38 6.79 -6.86 -18.83
N HIS A 39 7.13 -6.55 -20.08
CA HIS A 39 7.22 -7.55 -21.13
C HIS A 39 8.61 -7.58 -21.73
N ARG A 40 9.11 -8.80 -21.95
CA ARG A 40 10.24 -9.03 -22.83
C ARG A 40 9.72 -9.11 -24.25
N VAL A 41 10.25 -8.29 -25.13
CA VAL A 41 9.93 -8.29 -26.57
C VAL A 41 11.06 -9.02 -27.30
N PHE A 42 10.71 -10.01 -28.10
CA PHE A 42 11.65 -10.77 -28.92
C PHE A 42 11.78 -10.14 -30.33
N GLU A 43 12.84 -10.48 -31.05
CA GLU A 43 13.10 -9.95 -32.41
C GLU A 43 11.96 -10.23 -33.40
N ASP A 44 11.25 -11.33 -33.23
CA ASP A 44 10.08 -11.71 -34.05
C ASP A 44 8.78 -11.02 -33.64
N GLY A 45 8.85 -10.08 -32.69
CA GLY A 45 7.70 -9.33 -32.16
C GLY A 45 6.85 -10.06 -31.11
N ARG A 46 7.15 -11.30 -30.77
CA ARG A 46 6.50 -11.98 -29.65
C ARG A 46 6.83 -11.29 -28.34
N THR A 47 5.89 -11.34 -27.42
CA THR A 47 6.06 -10.81 -26.07
C THR A 47 5.76 -11.86 -25.01
N THR A 48 6.45 -11.78 -23.89
CA THR A 48 6.15 -12.57 -22.68
C THR A 48 6.35 -11.71 -21.45
N ALA A 49 5.63 -12.01 -20.35
CA ALA A 49 5.87 -11.36 -19.09
C ALA A 49 7.34 -11.55 -18.68
N SER A 50 8.00 -10.47 -18.24
CA SER A 50 9.42 -10.51 -17.87
C SER A 50 9.64 -11.09 -16.48
N GLY A 51 8.63 -11.07 -15.62
CA GLY A 51 8.73 -11.45 -14.20
C GLY A 51 9.55 -10.46 -13.36
N GLU A 52 9.76 -9.26 -13.87
CA GLU A 52 10.54 -8.20 -13.24
C GLU A 52 9.65 -7.02 -12.83
N VAL A 53 10.21 -6.14 -12.00
CA VAL A 53 9.48 -5.00 -11.41
C VAL A 53 10.28 -3.71 -11.48
N PHE A 54 11.20 -3.60 -12.44
CA PHE A 54 12.06 -2.42 -12.57
C PHE A 54 11.28 -1.14 -12.91
N GLY A 55 10.23 -1.27 -13.71
CA GLY A 55 9.40 -0.17 -14.16
C GLY A 55 8.60 0.49 -13.04
N TYR A 56 8.24 -0.25 -11.99
CA TYR A 56 7.45 0.28 -10.88
C TYR A 56 8.08 1.52 -10.24
N THR A 57 9.36 1.44 -9.91
CA THR A 57 10.09 2.58 -9.31
C THR A 57 10.12 3.78 -10.26
N GLU A 58 10.38 3.55 -11.54
CA GLU A 58 10.49 4.62 -12.53
C GLU A 58 9.15 5.31 -12.79
N ILE A 59 8.08 4.56 -13.00
CA ILE A 59 6.72 5.08 -13.24
C ILE A 59 6.25 5.86 -12.00
N THR A 60 6.42 5.29 -10.82
CA THR A 60 6.00 5.93 -9.56
C THR A 60 6.77 7.22 -9.32
N ARG A 61 8.08 7.25 -9.64
CA ARG A 61 8.90 8.46 -9.56
C ARG A 61 8.41 9.54 -10.52
N GLN A 62 8.06 9.18 -11.76
CA GLN A 62 7.51 10.11 -12.75
C GLN A 62 6.17 10.68 -12.29
N TYR A 63 5.27 9.85 -11.76
CA TYR A 63 3.99 10.29 -11.22
C TYR A 63 4.17 11.19 -9.99
N TYR A 64 5.04 10.81 -9.06
CA TYR A 64 5.34 11.66 -7.93
C TYR A 64 5.91 13.00 -8.35
N ASN A 65 6.84 13.03 -9.32
CA ASN A 65 7.42 14.28 -9.82
C ASN A 65 6.37 15.20 -10.45
N ARG A 66 5.38 14.63 -11.09
CA ARG A 66 4.29 15.36 -11.72
C ARG A 66 3.22 15.83 -10.73
N TYR A 67 2.79 14.94 -9.85
CA TYR A 67 1.61 15.18 -9.02
C TYR A 67 1.95 15.64 -7.61
N LYS A 68 3.14 15.30 -7.09
CA LYS A 68 3.58 15.62 -5.72
C LYS A 68 2.58 15.17 -4.65
N LEU A 69 2.06 13.95 -4.81
CA LEU A 69 1.16 13.28 -3.86
C LEU A 69 1.91 12.15 -3.17
N PRO A 70 1.58 11.84 -1.91
CA PRO A 70 1.99 10.57 -1.32
C PRO A 70 1.55 9.41 -2.21
N VAL A 71 2.34 8.34 -2.25
CA VAL A 71 2.12 7.19 -3.12
C VAL A 71 1.74 5.97 -2.29
N MET A 72 0.82 5.17 -2.78
CA MET A 72 0.49 3.87 -2.24
C MET A 72 0.59 2.82 -3.34
N HIS A 73 1.24 1.70 -3.05
CA HIS A 73 1.13 0.50 -3.87
C HIS A 73 -0.23 -0.14 -3.58
N THR A 74 -1.17 0.03 -4.50
CA THR A 74 -2.58 -0.27 -4.23
C THR A 74 -2.95 -1.71 -4.47
N GLU A 75 -2.25 -2.40 -5.37
CA GLU A 75 -2.64 -3.75 -5.74
C GLU A 75 -1.50 -4.51 -6.42
N THR A 76 -1.28 -5.75 -5.99
CA THR A 76 -0.45 -6.74 -6.68
C THR A 76 -0.84 -8.13 -6.25
N ASN A 77 -0.55 -9.13 -7.09
CA ASN A 77 -0.57 -10.54 -6.73
C ASN A 77 0.31 -11.36 -7.69
N LEU A 78 0.45 -12.62 -7.35
CA LEU A 78 0.89 -13.65 -8.26
C LEU A 78 0.20 -14.95 -7.86
N VAL A 79 -0.28 -15.70 -8.85
CA VAL A 79 -0.83 -17.05 -8.63
C VAL A 79 0.25 -17.92 -8.02
N GLU A 80 -0.07 -18.61 -6.92
CA GLU A 80 0.85 -19.53 -6.28
C GLU A 80 1.11 -20.73 -7.20
N GLY A 81 2.34 -20.89 -7.63
CA GLY A 81 2.76 -22.01 -8.46
C GLY A 81 2.89 -23.32 -7.67
N PRO A 82 3.22 -24.43 -8.35
CA PRO A 82 3.32 -25.76 -7.72
C PRO A 82 4.35 -25.85 -6.61
N VAL A 83 5.39 -25.01 -6.63
CA VAL A 83 6.45 -24.97 -5.61
C VAL A 83 6.02 -24.16 -4.37
N GLY A 84 5.05 -23.22 -4.55
CA GLY A 84 4.46 -22.44 -3.45
C GLY A 84 5.30 -21.27 -2.98
N ASP A 85 6.40 -20.94 -3.64
CA ASP A 85 7.31 -19.85 -3.26
C ASP A 85 7.29 -18.66 -4.24
N GLU A 86 6.70 -18.82 -5.40
CA GLU A 86 6.71 -17.80 -6.47
C GLU A 86 5.99 -16.52 -6.03
N ALA A 87 4.85 -16.65 -5.38
CA ALA A 87 4.10 -15.51 -4.84
C ALA A 87 4.87 -14.81 -3.71
N VAL A 88 5.63 -15.57 -2.89
CA VAL A 88 6.51 -15.02 -1.85
C VAL A 88 7.65 -14.23 -2.47
N GLN A 89 8.29 -14.77 -3.51
CA GLN A 89 9.38 -14.08 -4.21
C GLN A 89 8.88 -12.80 -4.87
N TRP A 90 7.69 -12.83 -5.48
CA TRP A 90 7.05 -11.67 -6.06
C TRP A 90 6.76 -10.60 -5.01
N LEU A 91 6.20 -10.97 -3.86
CA LEU A 91 5.97 -10.08 -2.74
C LEU A 91 7.25 -9.33 -2.33
N TRP A 92 8.37 -10.04 -2.20
CA TRP A 92 9.63 -9.42 -1.80
C TRP A 92 10.23 -8.53 -2.89
N LYS A 93 10.06 -8.87 -4.17
CA LYS A 93 10.45 -8.00 -5.28
C LYS A 93 9.71 -6.67 -5.24
N GLU A 94 8.39 -6.70 -5.11
CA GLU A 94 7.55 -5.50 -5.02
C GLU A 94 7.88 -4.67 -3.77
N TRP A 95 8.07 -5.35 -2.64
CA TRP A 95 8.46 -4.69 -1.41
C TRP A 95 9.82 -3.99 -1.51
N ALA A 96 10.79 -4.59 -2.17
CA ALA A 96 12.09 -3.97 -2.42
C ALA A 96 11.96 -2.67 -3.22
N ASN A 97 11.05 -2.59 -4.19
CA ASN A 97 10.75 -1.36 -4.92
C ASN A 97 10.09 -0.29 -4.04
N VAL A 98 9.18 -0.68 -3.13
CA VAL A 98 8.60 0.23 -2.14
C VAL A 98 9.69 0.85 -1.26
N LEU A 99 10.62 0.04 -0.76
CA LEU A 99 11.76 0.52 0.02
C LEU A 99 12.68 1.43 -0.80
N ARG A 100 12.92 1.09 -2.07
CA ARG A 100 13.74 1.90 -2.98
C ARG A 100 13.13 3.29 -3.21
N LEU A 101 11.82 3.37 -3.43
CA LEU A 101 11.11 4.65 -3.57
C LEU A 101 11.27 5.53 -2.33
N ARG A 102 11.15 4.94 -1.16
CA ARG A 102 11.35 5.66 0.10
C ARG A 102 12.78 6.15 0.27
N ASN A 103 13.75 5.33 -0.07
CA ASN A 103 15.18 5.69 0.02
C ASN A 103 15.53 6.88 -0.89
N VAL A 104 14.81 7.09 -1.98
CA VAL A 104 14.95 8.27 -2.84
C VAL A 104 14.02 9.43 -2.46
N GLY A 105 13.38 9.37 -1.30
CA GLY A 105 12.57 10.45 -0.73
C GLY A 105 11.14 10.54 -1.24
N ILE A 106 10.61 9.50 -1.88
CA ILE A 106 9.20 9.45 -2.30
C ILE A 106 8.37 8.91 -1.12
N PRO A 107 7.40 9.69 -0.60
CA PRO A 107 6.58 9.29 0.53
C PRO A 107 5.63 8.17 0.12
N THR A 108 6.01 6.93 0.41
CA THR A 108 5.18 5.74 0.19
C THR A 108 4.45 5.41 1.49
N VAL A 109 3.11 5.44 1.45
CA VAL A 109 2.24 5.38 2.63
C VAL A 109 1.53 4.05 2.81
N GLY A 110 1.61 3.14 1.84
CA GLY A 110 0.96 1.84 1.95
C GLY A 110 1.38 0.86 0.87
N PHE A 111 1.10 -0.40 1.16
CA PHE A 111 1.30 -1.54 0.27
C PHE A 111 0.15 -2.53 0.45
N THR A 112 -0.46 -2.96 -0.64
CA THR A 112 -1.61 -3.86 -0.61
C THR A 112 -1.36 -5.08 -1.49
N TRP A 113 -1.65 -6.25 -0.95
CA TRP A 113 -1.75 -7.49 -1.70
C TRP A 113 -3.21 -7.77 -2.05
N TYR A 114 -3.51 -8.02 -3.29
CA TYR A 114 -4.81 -8.48 -3.76
C TYR A 114 -4.75 -9.99 -4.07
N SER A 115 -5.50 -10.83 -3.40
CA SER A 115 -6.62 -10.53 -2.53
C SER A 115 -6.44 -11.17 -1.16
N LEU A 116 -7.38 -10.91 -0.25
CA LEU A 116 -7.37 -11.55 1.07
C LEU A 116 -7.60 -13.07 0.95
N THR A 117 -8.53 -13.48 0.08
CA THR A 117 -8.85 -14.89 -0.20
C THR A 117 -8.73 -15.17 -1.68
N ASP A 118 -8.51 -16.43 -2.04
CA ASP A 118 -8.54 -16.86 -3.43
C ASP A 118 -9.82 -16.39 -4.14
N GLN A 119 -9.70 -16.18 -5.43
CA GLN A 119 -10.80 -15.77 -6.29
C GLN A 119 -11.33 -16.97 -7.08
N VAL A 120 -12.62 -16.96 -7.39
CA VAL A 120 -13.26 -17.98 -8.26
C VAL A 120 -13.60 -17.31 -9.58
N ASP A 121 -13.23 -17.97 -10.70
CA ASP A 121 -13.49 -17.51 -12.07
C ASP A 121 -12.95 -16.12 -12.42
N TRP A 122 -11.91 -15.66 -11.70
CA TRP A 122 -11.28 -14.39 -11.95
C TRP A 122 -10.49 -14.36 -13.26
N ASP A 123 -9.94 -15.50 -13.68
CA ASP A 123 -9.25 -15.70 -14.97
C ASP A 123 -10.15 -15.44 -16.18
N THR A 124 -11.46 -15.63 -16.04
CA THR A 124 -12.46 -15.29 -17.07
C THR A 124 -13.09 -13.90 -16.84
N ALA A 125 -12.58 -13.12 -15.90
CA ALA A 125 -13.15 -11.84 -15.48
C ALA A 125 -14.63 -11.97 -15.08
N LEU A 126 -14.97 -13.05 -14.41
CA LEU A 126 -16.31 -13.40 -13.92
C LEU A 126 -17.36 -13.56 -15.05
N ARG A 127 -16.92 -13.74 -16.31
CA ARG A 127 -17.84 -13.91 -17.45
C ARG A 127 -18.35 -15.33 -17.63
N GLU A 128 -17.60 -16.30 -17.10
CA GLU A 128 -17.92 -17.72 -17.21
C GLU A 128 -17.92 -18.34 -15.81
N GLN A 129 -18.96 -19.09 -15.49
CA GLN A 129 -19.08 -19.78 -14.20
C GLN A 129 -18.49 -21.19 -14.32
N ASN A 130 -17.18 -21.30 -14.22
CA ASN A 130 -16.45 -22.58 -14.35
C ASN A 130 -16.13 -23.20 -12.98
N GLY A 131 -16.23 -22.43 -11.90
CA GLY A 131 -15.80 -22.84 -10.56
C GLY A 131 -14.29 -22.95 -10.42
N HIS A 132 -13.52 -22.33 -11.33
CA HIS A 132 -12.06 -22.36 -11.30
C HIS A 132 -11.51 -21.48 -10.18
N VAL A 133 -10.67 -22.06 -9.31
CA VAL A 133 -10.05 -21.35 -8.19
C VAL A 133 -8.72 -20.76 -8.63
N ASN A 134 -8.61 -19.43 -8.58
CA ASN A 134 -7.38 -18.69 -8.81
C ASN A 134 -6.65 -18.51 -7.47
N ALA A 135 -5.56 -19.24 -7.28
CA ALA A 135 -4.78 -19.29 -6.04
C ALA A 135 -3.89 -18.06 -5.86
N LEU A 136 -4.47 -16.88 -5.65
CA LEU A 136 -3.76 -15.59 -5.53
C LEU A 136 -4.00 -14.88 -4.19
N GLY A 137 -4.82 -15.48 -3.32
CA GLY A 137 -5.12 -14.93 -2.00
C GLY A 137 -4.00 -15.11 -0.98
N LEU A 138 -4.04 -14.28 0.08
CA LEU A 138 -3.25 -14.53 1.28
C LEU A 138 -3.74 -15.77 2.04
N PHE A 139 -5.01 -16.12 1.84
CA PHE A 139 -5.67 -17.31 2.37
C PHE A 139 -6.37 -18.06 1.23
N ASP A 140 -6.44 -19.38 1.35
CA ASP A 140 -7.28 -20.18 0.48
C ASP A 140 -8.79 -19.99 0.80
N LEU A 141 -9.68 -20.63 0.03
CA LEU A 141 -11.11 -20.56 0.25
C LEU A 141 -11.55 -21.20 1.58
N ASN A 142 -10.75 -22.09 2.17
CA ASN A 142 -10.98 -22.70 3.46
C ASN A 142 -10.40 -21.90 4.62
N ARG A 143 -9.86 -20.69 4.34
CA ARG A 143 -9.21 -19.80 5.31
C ARG A 143 -7.89 -20.33 5.87
N ASN A 144 -7.23 -21.27 5.21
CA ASN A 144 -5.86 -21.63 5.53
C ASN A 144 -4.92 -20.55 4.97
N ILE A 145 -3.98 -20.09 5.79
CA ILE A 145 -3.02 -19.09 5.36
C ILE A 145 -1.99 -19.71 4.41
N ARG A 146 -1.73 -19.03 3.28
CA ARG A 146 -0.73 -19.44 2.29
C ARG A 146 0.66 -18.93 2.68
N ASN A 147 1.71 -19.45 2.03
CA ASN A 147 3.09 -18.99 2.26
C ASN A 147 3.24 -17.49 2.06
N VAL A 148 2.62 -16.93 1.01
CA VAL A 148 2.61 -15.48 0.78
C VAL A 148 1.88 -14.72 1.89
N GLY A 149 0.82 -15.28 2.47
CA GLY A 149 0.11 -14.72 3.62
C GLY A 149 0.99 -14.67 4.87
N LEU A 150 1.78 -15.74 5.13
CA LEU A 150 2.76 -15.75 6.22
C LEU A 150 3.87 -14.71 5.99
N ALA A 151 4.37 -14.60 4.77
CA ALA A 151 5.37 -13.60 4.40
C ALA A 151 4.81 -12.17 4.54
N TYR A 152 3.57 -11.92 4.11
CA TYR A 152 2.92 -10.63 4.25
C TYR A 152 2.68 -10.25 5.72
N LYS A 153 2.27 -11.22 6.54
CA LYS A 153 2.14 -11.02 8.00
C LYS A 153 3.48 -10.65 8.65
N LYS A 154 4.57 -11.31 8.22
CA LYS A 154 5.93 -10.97 8.66
C LYS A 154 6.30 -9.55 8.22
N LEU A 155 6.03 -9.18 6.96
CA LEU A 155 6.27 -7.86 6.42
C LEU A 155 5.55 -6.78 7.23
N ILE A 156 4.26 -6.96 7.56
CA ILE A 156 3.49 -6.02 8.38
C ILE A 156 4.13 -5.82 9.75
N ARG A 157 4.59 -6.89 10.38
CA ARG A 157 5.26 -6.82 11.69
C ARG A 157 6.57 -6.05 11.58
N ASP A 158 7.42 -6.43 10.62
CA ASP A 158 8.76 -5.85 10.45
C ASP A 158 8.66 -4.38 10.00
N TRP A 159 7.62 -4.02 9.23
CA TRP A 159 7.33 -2.63 8.86
C TRP A 159 7.08 -1.73 10.07
N ARG A 160 6.35 -2.18 11.05
CA ARG A 160 6.07 -1.39 12.26
C ARG A 160 7.33 -1.02 13.01
N GLU A 161 8.35 -1.87 12.96
CA GLU A 161 9.63 -1.65 13.64
C GLU A 161 10.60 -0.81 12.80
N VAL A 162 10.61 -1.02 11.48
CA VAL A 162 11.56 -0.37 10.57
C VAL A 162 11.13 1.05 10.16
N LEU A 163 9.85 1.39 10.27
CA LEU A 163 9.27 2.60 9.70
C LEU A 163 8.49 3.52 10.65
N PRO A 164 8.78 3.60 11.95
CA PRO A 164 8.12 4.58 12.81
C PRO A 164 8.29 6.02 12.28
N ALA A 165 9.40 6.31 11.60
CA ALA A 165 9.68 7.61 10.99
C ALA A 165 8.77 7.95 9.79
N SER A 166 8.17 7.00 9.09
CA SER A 166 7.33 7.30 7.93
C SER A 166 5.93 7.77 8.30
N SER A 167 5.40 7.30 9.41
CA SER A 167 4.17 7.85 9.98
C SER A 167 4.39 9.28 10.49
N LEU A 168 5.57 9.59 11.02
CA LEU A 168 5.93 10.93 11.47
C LEU A 168 5.97 11.94 10.31
N CYS A 169 6.45 11.56 9.13
CA CYS A 169 6.45 12.44 7.97
C CYS A 169 5.05 12.83 7.48
N LEU A 170 4.03 12.01 7.77
CA LEU A 170 2.63 12.29 7.46
C LEU A 170 1.92 13.07 8.58
N VAL A 171 2.44 13.02 9.79
CA VAL A 171 1.85 13.62 10.99
C VAL A 171 2.53 14.95 11.36
N VAL A 172 3.77 15.19 10.89
CA VAL A 172 4.45 16.48 11.15
C VAL A 172 3.69 17.59 10.44
N PRO A 173 3.04 18.50 11.17
CA PRO A 173 2.38 19.64 10.55
C PRO A 173 3.42 20.51 9.84
N ILE A 174 3.06 21.03 8.67
CA ILE A 174 3.91 21.93 7.86
C ILE A 174 4.23 23.22 8.67
N VAL A 175 3.39 23.56 9.60
CA VAL A 175 3.62 24.63 10.58
C VAL A 175 3.99 23.94 11.89
N PRO A 176 5.20 24.15 12.42
CA PRO A 176 5.57 23.57 13.71
C PRO A 176 4.62 24.08 14.79
N PRO A 177 4.15 23.21 15.69
CA PRO A 177 3.30 23.63 16.80
C PRO A 177 4.02 24.70 17.62
N SER A 178 3.26 25.63 18.17
CA SER A 178 3.82 26.63 19.08
C SER A 178 4.50 25.95 20.28
N HIS A 179 5.45 26.64 20.91
CA HIS A 179 6.12 26.09 22.10
C HIS A 179 5.14 25.66 23.20
N TYR A 180 3.98 26.31 23.29
CA TYR A 180 2.92 25.97 24.23
C TYR A 180 2.25 24.64 23.90
N GLU A 181 1.97 24.37 22.61
CA GLU A 181 1.37 23.10 22.17
C GLU A 181 2.33 21.91 22.33
N LEU A 182 3.63 22.12 22.11
CA LEU A 182 4.66 21.11 22.37
C LEU A 182 4.82 20.80 23.86
N ALA A 183 4.72 21.79 24.74
CA ALA A 183 4.76 21.61 26.19
C ALA A 183 3.54 20.82 26.67
N SER A 184 2.35 21.20 26.26
CA SER A 184 1.10 20.53 26.61
C SER A 184 1.03 19.08 26.10
N ALA A 185 1.52 18.81 24.89
CA ALA A 185 1.59 17.46 24.35
C ALA A 185 2.56 16.55 25.13
N ARG A 186 3.70 17.08 25.57
CA ARG A 186 4.65 16.35 26.43
C ARG A 186 4.06 16.06 27.83
N GLU A 187 3.40 17.02 28.42
CA GLU A 187 2.73 16.84 29.72
C GLU A 187 1.65 15.76 29.65
N GLN A 188 0.86 15.72 28.56
CA GLN A 188 -0.15 14.69 28.34
C GLN A 188 0.47 13.30 28.12
N GLU A 189 1.60 13.22 27.40
CA GLU A 189 2.33 11.97 27.18
C GLU A 189 2.95 11.43 28.48
N GLU A 190 3.53 12.32 29.31
CA GLU A 190 4.08 11.94 30.60
C GLU A 190 2.99 11.52 31.60
N GLU A 191 1.84 12.17 31.57
CA GLU A 191 0.69 11.82 32.40
C GLU A 191 0.10 10.46 31.96
N ALA A 192 0.00 10.19 30.66
CA ALA A 192 -0.45 8.90 30.14
C ALA A 192 0.52 7.77 30.52
N LYS A 193 1.83 8.00 30.44
CA LYS A 193 2.85 7.03 30.88
C LYS A 193 2.76 6.74 32.38
N ARG A 194 2.49 7.76 33.18
CA ARG A 194 2.33 7.61 34.64
C ARG A 194 1.11 6.76 34.98
N ARG A 195 -0.02 7.00 34.32
CA ARG A 195 -1.24 6.19 34.50
C ARG A 195 -1.04 4.73 34.15
N LEU A 196 -0.34 4.45 33.05
CA LEU A 196 -0.03 3.07 32.65
C LEU A 196 0.87 2.37 33.67
N LEU A 197 1.85 3.08 34.22
CA LEU A 197 2.72 2.53 35.29
C LEU A 197 1.95 2.28 36.61
N GLU A 198 1.02 3.16 36.97
CA GLU A 198 0.16 2.98 38.14
C GLU A 198 -0.78 1.75 37.98
N GLU A 199 -1.35 1.57 36.78
CA GLU A 199 -2.17 0.40 36.44
C GLU A 199 -1.38 -0.92 36.49
N GLU A 200 -0.12 -0.93 36.01
CA GLU A 200 0.76 -2.11 36.12
C GLU A 200 1.10 -2.47 37.57
N ILE A 201 1.36 -1.45 38.41
CA ILE A 201 1.68 -1.67 39.84
C ILE A 201 0.46 -2.21 40.59
N ASP A 202 -0.74 -1.68 40.30
CA ASP A 202 -1.99 -2.16 40.91
C ASP A 202 -2.33 -3.60 40.47
N PHE A 203 -2.04 -3.95 39.23
CA PHE A 203 -2.23 -5.30 38.70
C PHE A 203 -1.27 -6.33 39.38
N GLU A 204 -0.01 -5.94 39.60
CA GLU A 204 0.96 -6.82 40.26
C GLU A 204 0.67 -6.96 41.77
N SER A 205 0.14 -5.90 42.41
CA SER A 205 -0.20 -5.93 43.85
C SER A 205 -1.52 -6.64 44.15
N GLY A 206 -2.44 -6.74 43.17
CA GLY A 206 -3.75 -7.40 43.31
C GLY A 206 -3.72 -8.93 43.14
N ASN A 207 -2.63 -9.52 42.67
CA ASN A 207 -2.47 -10.96 42.45
C ASN A 207 -1.78 -11.71 43.62
N GLY A 208 -1.67 -11.07 44.78
CA GLY A 208 -0.99 -11.59 45.99
C GLY A 208 -1.90 -11.92 47.16
N ALA A 209 -3.20 -12.19 46.95
CA ALA A 209 -4.17 -12.57 47.99
C ALA A 209 -4.91 -13.87 47.62
#